data_042ad93b6f0220c0da109bbf43c6791a
#
_entry.id   042ad93b6f0220c0da109bbf43c6791a
#
_cell.length_a   1.000
_cell.length_b   1.000
_cell.length_c   1.000
_cell.angle_alpha   90.00
_cell.angle_beta   90.00
_cell.angle_gamma   90.00
#
_symmetry.space_group_name_H-M   'P 1'
#
loop_
_entity.id
_entity.type
_entity.pdbx_description
1 polymer ?
#
loop_
_entity_poly.entity_id
_entity_poly.type
_entity_poly.pdbx_seq_one_letter_code
_entity_poly.pdbx_strand_id
1 'polypeptide(L)'
;MPALLVVGLAAAPAQSSAGERADDDHHGAVLEIGAVGEWGLQDGKPSYGPSVAVEVTPIEHWLEIEAGISPLRSKDGTEWEADLVFKKPFQLSKNVEFMVGAGPQWSSTNSFGAVAVLDFMIWVTPQYGWFVEPSYSYAFNRGHDQNMAVNVGLLIALPSH
;
A
#
# COMPACT_ATOMS: atom_id res chain seq x y z
N MET A 1 25.55 34.91 35.38
CA MET A 1 24.34 34.99 34.51
C MET A 1 24.73 34.50 33.13
N PRO A 2 24.32 33.32 32.67
CA PRO A 2 24.56 32.91 31.30
C PRO A 2 23.37 33.28 30.42
N ALA A 3 23.71 33.94 29.31
CA ALA A 3 22.74 34.33 28.28
C ALA A 3 22.26 33.12 27.48
N LEU A 4 20.98 32.94 27.41
CA LEU A 4 20.30 31.90 26.64
C LEU A 4 20.23 32.35 25.18
N LEU A 5 20.98 31.68 24.30
CA LEU A 5 20.94 31.91 22.86
C LEU A 5 19.73 31.10 22.27
N VAL A 6 18.64 31.79 21.95
CA VAL A 6 17.53 31.20 21.24
C VAL A 6 17.85 31.20 19.74
N VAL A 7 18.18 30.04 19.21
CA VAL A 7 18.29 29.83 17.76
C VAL A 7 16.90 29.61 17.21
N GLY A 8 16.35 30.64 16.57
CA GLY A 8 15.10 30.53 15.81
C GLY A 8 15.33 29.77 14.52
N LEU A 9 14.78 28.55 14.44
CA LEU A 9 14.72 27.78 13.23
C LEU A 9 13.60 28.36 12.34
N ALA A 10 13.97 29.19 11.38
CA ALA A 10 13.04 29.65 10.35
C ALA A 10 12.75 28.50 9.39
N ALA A 11 11.58 27.92 9.51
CA ALA A 11 11.06 27.00 8.51
C ALA A 11 10.72 27.79 7.24
N ALA A 12 11.56 27.68 6.22
CA ALA A 12 11.21 28.14 4.89
C ALA A 12 10.05 27.31 4.36
N PRO A 13 9.00 27.94 3.76
CA PRO A 13 7.97 27.17 3.11
C PRO A 13 8.60 26.43 1.93
N ALA A 14 8.50 25.12 1.94
CA ALA A 14 8.81 24.29 0.78
C ALA A 14 7.81 24.70 -0.33
N GLN A 15 8.29 25.48 -1.29
CA GLN A 15 7.57 25.66 -2.55
C GLN A 15 7.55 24.30 -3.24
N SER A 16 6.40 23.63 -3.21
CA SER A 16 6.12 22.53 -4.11
C SER A 16 6.15 23.10 -5.52
N SER A 17 7.30 22.97 -6.19
CA SER A 17 7.32 23.07 -7.64
C SER A 17 6.56 21.84 -8.13
N ALA A 18 5.27 22.02 -8.39
CA ALA A 18 4.51 21.12 -9.23
C ALA A 18 5.23 21.10 -10.58
N GLY A 19 6.14 20.13 -10.74
CA GLY A 19 6.73 19.83 -12.02
C GLY A 19 5.58 19.33 -12.87
N GLU A 20 5.23 20.13 -13.87
CA GLU A 20 4.36 19.77 -14.98
C GLU A 20 4.78 18.36 -15.45
N ARG A 21 3.99 17.35 -15.08
CA ARG A 21 3.99 16.11 -15.84
C ARG A 21 3.57 16.53 -17.24
N ALA A 22 4.42 16.21 -18.23
CA ALA A 22 3.97 16.23 -19.61
C ALA A 22 2.67 15.43 -19.66
N ASP A 23 1.59 16.10 -20.06
CA ASP A 23 0.32 15.51 -20.41
C ASP A 23 0.57 14.21 -21.17
N ASP A 24 -0.19 13.17 -20.84
CA ASP A 24 -0.51 11.99 -21.64
C ASP A 24 -0.21 10.60 -21.06
N ASP A 25 -0.12 10.37 -19.76
CA ASP A 25 -0.20 8.99 -19.29
C ASP A 25 -1.23 8.85 -18.14
N HIS A 26 -2.51 9.02 -18.47
CA HIS A 26 -3.59 8.54 -17.64
C HIS A 26 -3.55 7.00 -17.63
N HIS A 27 -2.88 6.43 -16.65
CA HIS A 27 -2.99 5.00 -16.41
C HIS A 27 -4.43 4.72 -15.96
N GLY A 28 -5.21 4.03 -16.80
CA GLY A 28 -6.58 3.68 -16.47
C GLY A 28 -6.68 2.74 -15.28
N ALA A 29 -5.69 1.87 -15.10
CA ALA A 29 -5.54 0.98 -13.97
C ALA A 29 -4.08 0.48 -13.85
N VAL A 30 -3.69 0.05 -12.66
CA VAL A 30 -2.43 -0.65 -12.40
C VAL A 30 -2.73 -2.06 -11.94
N LEU A 31 -2.07 -3.04 -12.54
CA LEU A 31 -2.09 -4.43 -12.09
C LEU A 31 -0.85 -4.68 -11.22
N GLU A 32 -1.05 -5.21 -10.04
CA GLU A 32 -0.02 -5.63 -9.10
C GLU A 32 0.05 -7.14 -9.05
N ILE A 33 1.24 -7.69 -9.21
CA ILE A 33 1.50 -9.12 -9.08
C ILE A 33 2.68 -9.32 -8.16
N GLY A 34 2.45 -9.96 -7.02
CA GLY A 34 3.46 -10.05 -5.98
C GLY A 34 3.46 -11.32 -5.18
N ALA A 35 4.19 -11.26 -4.08
CA ALA A 35 4.21 -12.25 -3.03
C ALA A 35 4.11 -11.54 -1.68
N VAL A 36 3.27 -12.08 -0.82
CA VAL A 36 3.02 -11.56 0.52
C VAL A 36 3.52 -12.55 1.56
N GLY A 37 4.16 -12.01 2.59
CA GLY A 37 4.48 -12.71 3.83
C GLY A 37 3.79 -12.02 4.98
N GLU A 38 3.09 -12.78 5.80
CA GLU A 38 2.32 -12.29 6.94
C GLU A 38 2.76 -12.99 8.23
N TRP A 39 2.62 -12.29 9.35
CA TRP A 39 2.91 -12.78 10.69
C TRP A 39 1.79 -12.40 11.66
N GLY A 40 1.21 -13.43 12.30
CA GLY A 40 0.29 -13.23 13.41
C GLY A 40 1.01 -12.64 14.62
N LEU A 41 0.54 -11.50 15.13
CA LEU A 41 1.17 -10.83 16.28
C LEU A 41 0.87 -11.53 17.61
N GLN A 42 -0.17 -12.33 17.66
CA GLN A 42 -0.59 -13.03 18.87
C GLN A 42 0.02 -14.42 18.99
N ASP A 43 0.15 -15.14 17.90
CA ASP A 43 0.62 -16.52 17.87
C ASP A 43 2.00 -16.70 17.20
N GLY A 44 2.51 -15.65 16.55
CA GLY A 44 3.80 -15.65 15.87
C GLY A 44 3.85 -16.55 14.63
N LYS A 45 2.70 -17.01 14.13
CA LYS A 45 2.65 -17.93 12.99
C LYS A 45 2.86 -17.15 11.68
N PRO A 46 3.80 -17.62 10.84
CA PRO A 46 3.96 -17.07 9.51
C PRO A 46 3.00 -17.72 8.51
N SER A 47 2.51 -16.93 7.58
CA SER A 47 1.85 -17.35 6.35
C SER A 47 2.44 -16.63 5.15
N TYR A 48 2.34 -17.18 3.98
CA TYR A 48 2.87 -16.60 2.75
C TYR A 48 2.10 -17.10 1.53
N GLY A 49 2.11 -16.28 0.48
CA GLY A 49 1.46 -16.66 -0.77
C GLY A 49 1.68 -15.66 -1.88
N PRO A 50 1.20 -15.95 -3.08
CA PRO A 50 1.12 -14.97 -4.15
C PRO A 50 0.04 -13.93 -3.84
N SER A 51 0.17 -12.75 -4.43
CA SER A 51 -0.82 -11.69 -4.38
C SER A 51 -1.11 -11.16 -5.77
N VAL A 52 -2.34 -10.76 -6.01
CA VAL A 52 -2.76 -10.04 -7.20
C VAL A 52 -3.72 -8.94 -6.76
N ALA A 53 -3.47 -7.72 -7.22
CA ALA A 53 -4.35 -6.59 -6.99
C ALA A 53 -4.53 -5.75 -8.25
N VAL A 54 -5.61 -5.01 -8.31
CA VAL A 54 -5.89 -4.00 -9.33
C VAL A 54 -6.16 -2.69 -8.62
N GLU A 55 -5.43 -1.66 -9.02
CA GLU A 55 -5.59 -0.31 -8.52
C GLU A 55 -6.14 0.59 -9.61
N VAL A 56 -7.05 1.47 -9.25
CA VAL A 56 -7.64 2.50 -10.12
C VAL A 56 -7.56 3.86 -9.45
N THR A 57 -7.39 4.91 -10.24
CA THR A 57 -7.29 6.30 -9.77
C THR A 57 -8.55 7.09 -10.11
N PRO A 58 -9.64 7.02 -9.31
CA PRO A 58 -10.85 7.77 -9.58
C PRO A 58 -10.70 9.29 -9.42
N ILE A 59 -9.76 9.73 -8.55
CA ILE A 59 -9.48 11.16 -8.35
C ILE A 59 -7.96 11.35 -8.31
N GLU A 60 -7.42 11.91 -9.39
CA GLU A 60 -5.98 12.14 -9.54
C GLU A 60 -5.38 12.86 -8.33
N HIS A 61 -4.21 12.40 -7.89
CA HIS A 61 -3.44 12.92 -6.75
C HIS A 61 -4.17 12.93 -5.39
N TRP A 62 -5.37 12.37 -5.33
CA TRP A 62 -6.14 12.40 -4.10
C TRP A 62 -6.67 11.05 -3.63
N LEU A 63 -7.16 10.21 -4.54
CA LEU A 63 -7.74 8.93 -4.19
C LEU A 63 -7.38 7.85 -5.20
N GLU A 64 -6.83 6.76 -4.71
CA GLU A 64 -6.65 5.51 -5.41
C GLU A 64 -7.42 4.41 -4.68
N ILE A 65 -7.96 3.48 -5.42
CA ILE A 65 -8.72 2.35 -4.89
C ILE A 65 -8.10 1.07 -5.41
N GLU A 66 -7.65 0.24 -4.49
CA GLU A 66 -7.09 -1.06 -4.78
C GLU A 66 -8.04 -2.16 -4.33
N ALA A 67 -8.15 -3.21 -5.15
CA ALA A 67 -8.82 -4.45 -4.79
C ALA A 67 -7.84 -5.61 -4.96
N GLY A 68 -7.53 -6.29 -3.87
CA GLY A 68 -6.55 -7.36 -3.79
C GLY A 68 -7.14 -8.71 -3.42
N ILE A 69 -6.42 -9.78 -3.78
CA ILE A 69 -6.68 -11.15 -3.35
C ILE A 69 -5.36 -11.92 -3.18
N SER A 70 -5.26 -12.67 -2.09
CA SER A 70 -4.06 -13.44 -1.75
C SER A 70 -4.43 -14.79 -1.11
N PRO A 71 -4.07 -15.93 -1.71
CA PRO A 71 -4.09 -17.22 -1.03
C PRO A 71 -2.84 -17.38 -0.16
N LEU A 72 -3.01 -17.33 1.15
CA LEU A 72 -1.94 -17.47 2.14
C LEU A 72 -1.83 -18.92 2.62
N ARG A 73 -0.65 -19.48 2.56
CA ARG A 73 -0.36 -20.81 3.07
C ARG A 73 0.37 -20.74 4.41
N SER A 74 -0.18 -21.42 5.39
CA SER A 74 0.42 -21.66 6.71
C SER A 74 0.56 -23.16 7.00
N LYS A 75 1.02 -23.50 8.19
CA LYS A 75 1.04 -24.91 8.65
C LYS A 75 -0.37 -25.49 8.84
N ASP A 76 -1.34 -24.66 9.11
CA ASP A 76 -2.71 -25.03 9.41
C ASP A 76 -3.60 -25.13 8.15
N GLY A 77 -3.06 -24.74 6.98
CA GLY A 77 -3.77 -24.84 5.69
C GLY A 77 -3.59 -23.61 4.81
N THR A 78 -4.53 -23.43 3.89
CA THR A 78 -4.57 -22.26 3.01
C THR A 78 -5.73 -21.36 3.42
N GLU A 79 -5.44 -20.10 3.64
CA GLU A 79 -6.40 -19.04 3.90
C GLU A 79 -6.49 -18.12 2.68
N TRP A 80 -7.71 -17.71 2.33
CA TRP A 80 -7.92 -16.73 1.28
C TRP A 80 -8.22 -15.38 1.92
N GLU A 81 -7.50 -14.37 1.50
CA GLU A 81 -7.73 -12.99 1.88
C GLU A 81 -8.13 -12.17 0.67
N ALA A 82 -9.02 -11.22 0.89
CA ALA A 82 -9.40 -10.22 -0.09
C ALA A 82 -9.57 -8.88 0.63
N ASP A 83 -9.12 -7.81 0.00
CA ASP A 83 -9.19 -6.46 0.55
C ASP A 83 -9.66 -5.45 -0.49
N LEU A 84 -10.14 -4.33 0.03
CA LEU A 84 -10.47 -3.14 -0.74
C LEU A 84 -9.89 -1.95 0.01
N VAL A 85 -8.82 -1.37 -0.53
CA VAL A 85 -8.06 -0.31 0.14
C VAL A 85 -8.27 1.02 -0.57
N PHE A 86 -8.52 2.06 0.22
CA PHE A 86 -8.59 3.45 -0.24
C PHE A 86 -7.27 4.12 0.13
N LYS A 87 -6.51 4.53 -0.88
CA LYS A 87 -5.15 5.06 -0.73
C LYS A 87 -5.10 6.55 -1.05
N LYS A 88 -4.29 7.29 -0.31
CA LYS A 88 -3.90 8.67 -0.59
C LYS A 88 -2.50 8.69 -1.16
N PRO A 89 -2.30 9.10 -2.43
CA PRO A 89 -0.97 9.18 -3.03
C PRO A 89 -0.21 10.44 -2.62
N PHE A 90 1.12 10.28 -2.49
CA PHE A 90 2.11 11.33 -2.26
C PHE A 90 3.30 11.10 -3.18
N GLN A 91 3.52 11.97 -4.14
CA GLN A 91 4.64 11.85 -5.05
C GLN A 91 5.93 12.29 -4.38
N LEU A 92 6.88 11.37 -4.19
CA LEU A 92 8.19 11.66 -3.60
C LEU A 92 9.20 12.09 -4.66
N SER A 93 9.12 11.53 -5.87
CA SER A 93 9.95 11.90 -7.01
C SER A 93 9.24 11.56 -8.33
N LYS A 94 9.87 11.81 -9.47
CA LYS A 94 9.31 11.47 -10.79
C LYS A 94 8.96 9.97 -10.94
N ASN A 95 9.70 9.12 -10.24
CA ASN A 95 9.62 7.67 -10.39
C ASN A 95 9.21 6.96 -9.10
N VAL A 96 9.02 7.70 -7.99
CA VAL A 96 8.70 7.11 -6.68
C VAL A 96 7.45 7.75 -6.14
N GLU A 97 6.47 6.93 -5.86
CA GLU A 97 5.22 7.30 -5.22
C GLU A 97 5.09 6.58 -3.88
N PHE A 98 4.54 7.26 -2.92
CA PHE A 98 4.23 6.74 -1.60
C PHE A 98 2.76 6.93 -1.33
N MET A 99 2.08 5.89 -0.84
CA MET A 99 0.67 5.96 -0.52
C MET A 99 0.40 5.48 0.89
N VAL A 100 -0.60 6.07 1.50
CA VAL A 100 -1.14 5.64 2.80
C VAL A 100 -2.59 5.28 2.59
N GLY A 101 -2.97 4.08 2.98
CA GLY A 101 -4.33 3.60 2.76
C GLY A 101 -4.89 2.80 3.93
N ALA A 102 -6.19 2.63 3.89
CA ALA A 102 -6.91 1.73 4.78
C ALA A 102 -8.21 1.28 4.12
N GLY A 103 -8.71 0.13 4.57
CA GLY A 103 -9.98 -0.38 4.05
C GLY A 103 -10.44 -1.66 4.72
N PRO A 104 -11.59 -2.19 4.29
CA PRO A 104 -12.07 -3.48 4.75
C PRO A 104 -11.24 -4.63 4.17
N GLN A 105 -11.04 -5.64 4.97
CA GLN A 105 -10.43 -6.91 4.61
C GLN A 105 -11.37 -8.05 4.96
N TRP A 106 -11.42 -9.06 4.12
CA TRP A 106 -12.08 -10.32 4.38
C TRP A 106 -11.08 -11.47 4.33
N SER A 107 -11.25 -12.42 5.23
CA SER A 107 -10.48 -13.66 5.25
C SER A 107 -11.41 -14.85 5.39
N SER A 108 -11.05 -15.95 4.75
CA SER A 108 -11.83 -17.20 4.82
C SER A 108 -11.86 -17.82 6.23
N THR A 109 -10.90 -17.47 7.08
CA THR A 109 -10.78 -17.97 8.45
C THR A 109 -11.32 -16.97 9.48
N ASN A 110 -10.99 -15.68 9.32
CA ASN A 110 -11.28 -14.66 10.32
C ASN A 110 -12.49 -13.76 9.96
N SER A 111 -13.12 -14.00 8.82
CA SER A 111 -14.26 -13.24 8.30
C SER A 111 -13.90 -11.80 7.93
N PHE A 112 -14.38 -10.81 8.68
CA PHE A 112 -14.18 -9.39 8.35
C PHE A 112 -13.20 -8.72 9.32
N GLY A 113 -12.45 -7.77 8.77
CA GLY A 113 -11.50 -6.94 9.48
C GLY A 113 -11.28 -5.62 8.78
N ALA A 114 -10.25 -4.93 9.21
CA ALA A 114 -9.72 -3.73 8.57
C ALA A 114 -8.23 -3.91 8.34
N VAL A 115 -7.74 -3.34 7.24
CA VAL A 115 -6.33 -3.28 6.90
C VAL A 115 -5.88 -1.83 6.76
N ALA A 116 -4.67 -1.53 7.19
CA ALA A 116 -3.97 -0.28 6.93
C ALA A 116 -2.67 -0.59 6.19
N VAL A 117 -2.36 0.17 5.15
CA VAL A 117 -1.23 -0.06 4.27
C VAL A 117 -0.36 1.18 4.13
N LEU A 118 0.93 0.95 3.93
CA LEU A 118 1.88 1.94 3.43
C LEU A 118 2.46 1.37 2.14
N ASP A 119 2.25 2.01 1.03
CA ASP A 119 2.66 1.49 -0.25
C ASP A 119 3.74 2.37 -0.88
N PHE A 120 4.80 1.75 -1.38
CA PHE A 120 5.91 2.39 -2.07
C PHE A 120 5.99 1.83 -3.48
N MET A 121 5.61 2.63 -4.47
CA MET A 121 5.72 2.30 -5.89
C MET A 121 6.96 2.94 -6.49
N ILE A 122 7.74 2.15 -7.21
CA ILE A 122 8.98 2.56 -7.89
C ILE A 122 8.85 2.23 -9.37
N TRP A 123 8.60 3.24 -10.19
CA TRP A 123 8.44 3.09 -11.63
C TRP A 123 9.80 3.06 -12.33
N VAL A 124 10.12 1.97 -13.00
CA VAL A 124 11.34 1.81 -13.81
C VAL A 124 11.12 2.33 -15.22
N THR A 125 9.94 2.10 -15.76
CA THR A 125 9.44 2.64 -17.02
C THR A 125 8.03 3.18 -16.82
N PRO A 126 7.43 3.90 -17.77
CA PRO A 126 6.03 4.32 -17.68
C PRO A 126 5.03 3.15 -17.53
N GLN A 127 5.43 1.94 -17.92
CA GLN A 127 4.55 0.76 -17.93
C GLN A 127 4.85 -0.26 -16.84
N TYR A 128 6.07 -0.28 -16.30
CA TYR A 128 6.53 -1.30 -15.34
C TYR A 128 7.26 -0.70 -14.16
N GLY A 129 6.98 -1.22 -13.00
CA GLY A 129 7.61 -0.83 -11.77
C GLY A 129 7.66 -1.97 -10.75
N TRP A 130 8.06 -1.62 -9.54
CA TRP A 130 8.09 -2.48 -8.37
C TRP A 130 7.30 -1.81 -7.26
N PHE A 131 6.71 -2.62 -6.39
CA PHE A 131 6.11 -2.11 -5.17
C PHE A 131 6.60 -2.87 -3.93
N VAL A 132 6.52 -2.19 -2.81
CA VAL A 132 6.71 -2.75 -1.46
C VAL A 132 5.63 -2.18 -0.58
N GLU A 133 4.77 -3.03 -0.06
CA GLU A 133 3.61 -2.64 0.74
C GLU A 133 3.61 -3.35 2.09
N PRO A 134 4.18 -2.75 3.15
CA PRO A 134 3.91 -3.15 4.52
C PRO A 134 2.47 -2.81 4.91
N SER A 135 1.83 -3.75 5.61
CA SER A 135 0.45 -3.61 6.07
C SER A 135 0.26 -4.14 7.49
N TYR A 136 -0.81 -3.65 8.11
CA TYR A 136 -1.30 -4.12 9.40
C TYR A 136 -2.79 -4.40 9.30
N SER A 137 -3.21 -5.59 9.73
CA SER A 137 -4.61 -5.98 9.71
C SER A 137 -5.13 -6.30 11.12
N TYR A 138 -6.42 -6.06 11.30
CA TYR A 138 -7.15 -6.30 12.53
C TYR A 138 -8.48 -6.99 12.22
N ALA A 139 -8.66 -8.21 12.70
CA ALA A 139 -9.89 -8.97 12.51
C ALA A 139 -10.94 -8.62 13.58
N PHE A 140 -12.20 -8.44 13.17
CA PHE A 140 -13.32 -8.13 14.07
C PHE A 140 -13.95 -9.37 14.70
N ASN A 141 -13.33 -10.53 14.56
CA ASN A 141 -13.75 -11.76 15.20
C ASN A 141 -13.55 -11.71 16.73
N ARG A 142 -13.98 -12.75 17.42
CA ARG A 142 -13.85 -12.83 18.90
C ARG A 142 -12.41 -12.90 19.40
N GLY A 143 -11.48 -13.35 18.54
CA GLY A 143 -10.06 -13.43 18.86
C GLY A 143 -9.33 -12.10 18.70
N HIS A 144 -9.90 -11.16 17.95
CA HIS A 144 -9.26 -9.88 17.61
C HIS A 144 -7.85 -10.08 17.03
N ASP A 145 -7.72 -11.04 16.10
CA ASP A 145 -6.45 -11.38 15.50
C ASP A 145 -5.84 -10.17 14.80
N GLN A 146 -4.54 -10.02 14.99
CA GLN A 146 -3.76 -8.92 14.46
C GLN A 146 -2.58 -9.48 13.70
N ASN A 147 -2.38 -8.99 12.48
CA ASN A 147 -1.29 -9.44 11.64
C ASN A 147 -0.49 -8.26 11.10
N MET A 148 0.78 -8.49 10.87
CA MET A 148 1.62 -7.63 10.04
C MET A 148 2.04 -8.38 8.79
N ALA A 149 1.96 -7.72 7.64
CA ALA A 149 2.37 -8.31 6.39
C ALA A 149 3.30 -7.38 5.60
N VAL A 150 4.04 -7.96 4.68
CA VAL A 150 4.78 -7.24 3.65
C VAL A 150 4.48 -7.91 2.32
N ASN A 151 3.96 -7.14 1.38
CA ASN A 151 3.74 -7.53 0.00
C ASN A 151 4.80 -6.89 -0.88
N VAL A 152 5.37 -7.63 -1.80
CA VAL A 152 6.38 -7.13 -2.76
C VAL A 152 6.10 -7.70 -4.14
N GLY A 153 6.26 -6.89 -5.18
CA GLY A 153 5.96 -7.39 -6.52
C GLY A 153 6.21 -6.40 -7.63
N LEU A 154 5.58 -6.70 -8.75
CA LEU A 154 5.65 -5.95 -10.00
C LEU A 154 4.39 -5.12 -10.21
N LEU A 155 4.58 -3.91 -10.71
CA LEU A 155 3.55 -3.02 -11.20
C LEU A 155 3.48 -3.11 -12.72
N ILE A 156 2.28 -3.18 -13.25
CA ILE A 156 2.01 -3.17 -14.69
C ILE A 156 0.90 -2.14 -14.94
N ALA A 157 1.27 -1.01 -15.55
CA ALA A 157 0.29 -0.01 -15.96
C ALA A 157 -0.54 -0.52 -17.15
N LEU A 158 -1.85 -0.50 -17.00
CA LEU A 158 -2.79 -0.88 -18.05
C LEU A 158 -3.20 0.37 -18.84
N PRO A 159 -3.20 0.31 -20.19
CA PRO A 159 -3.59 1.46 -21.01
C PRO A 159 -5.06 1.80 -20.78
N SER A 160 -5.37 3.09 -20.67
CA SER A 160 -6.74 3.59 -20.77
C SER A 160 -7.22 3.53 -22.23
N HIS A 161 -8.39 2.97 -22.48
CA HIS A 161 -9.04 2.98 -23.79
C HIS A 161 -9.91 4.22 -23.96
#